data_b5889b10b4aacf260f6681e8b352d5e9
#
_entry.id   b5889b10b4aacf260f6681e8b352d5e9
#
_cell.length_a   1.000
_cell.length_b   1.000
_cell.length_c   1.000
_cell.angle_alpha   90.00
_cell.angle_beta   90.00
_cell.angle_gamma   90.00
#
_symmetry.space_group_name_H-M   'P 1'
#
loop_
_entity.id
_entity.type
_entity.pdbx_description
1 polymer ?
#
loop_
_entity_poly.entity_id
_entity_poly.type
_entity_poly.pdbx_seq_one_letter_code
_entity_poly.pdbx_strand_id
1 'polypeptide(L)'
;MDERRGLFVSGAVVQGTDHLAAGIGCQDALKSARCEGDEAGGGVVLAVADGAGSRDRSALGAHLAVDIACRVLARELPGDDTDGTVWTEWISVRAKEVVDTWLRTALALPAAAEHDEGADGAHVPRDAGEFAATLAAAVVRPPWAAFLCVGNCFGTVLTMDRDSTRERCHLVLPPPDERHSSLFLSSPGARMRVRSFALWDPDLTGVMVATDGCVPLTLDHPDVHGLPPAAGPLPSARFFVGLASALRDNGGDAEPLRALLSSPEAGRSGDDLTMLCALTGRGTRTGGR
;
A
#
# COMPACT_ATOMS: atom_id res chain seq x y z
N MET A 1 16.64 27.96 6.27
CA MET A 1 16.13 27.48 4.96
C MET A 1 16.27 25.97 5.01
N ASP A 2 15.16 25.29 5.27
CA ASP A 2 15.12 23.84 5.35
C ASP A 2 15.10 23.33 3.89
N GLU A 3 16.20 22.74 3.44
CA GLU A 3 16.23 22.04 2.16
C GLU A 3 15.27 20.85 2.27
N ARG A 4 14.04 21.02 1.80
CA ARG A 4 13.04 19.93 1.74
C ARG A 4 13.65 18.79 0.95
N ARG A 5 13.94 17.72 1.64
CA ARG A 5 14.53 16.51 1.06
C ARG A 5 13.53 15.93 0.07
N GLY A 6 13.90 15.89 -1.21
CA GLY A 6 13.03 15.31 -2.23
C GLY A 6 12.61 13.88 -1.90
N LEU A 7 11.33 13.57 -2.09
CA LEU A 7 10.82 12.20 -2.01
C LEU A 7 11.12 11.48 -3.32
N PHE A 8 11.65 10.27 -3.23
CA PHE A 8 11.68 9.33 -4.34
C PHE A 8 10.78 8.12 -4.04
N VAL A 9 10.29 7.48 -5.08
CA VAL A 9 9.38 6.35 -5.00
C VAL A 9 10.03 5.16 -5.67
N SER A 10 10.00 4.01 -5.00
CA SER A 10 10.48 2.73 -5.53
C SER A 10 9.43 1.66 -5.26
N GLY A 11 9.17 0.78 -6.22
CA GLY A 11 8.20 -0.28 -6.08
C GLY A 11 8.52 -1.49 -6.94
N ALA A 12 8.05 -2.64 -6.50
CA ALA A 12 8.16 -3.89 -7.26
C ALA A 12 6.94 -4.78 -7.02
N VAL A 13 6.59 -5.52 -8.07
CA VAL A 13 5.62 -6.62 -8.07
C VAL A 13 6.36 -7.86 -8.54
N VAL A 14 6.19 -8.96 -7.83
CA VAL A 14 6.73 -10.28 -8.21
C VAL A 14 5.62 -11.30 -8.10
N GLN A 15 5.39 -12.03 -9.16
CA GLN A 15 4.36 -13.07 -9.23
C GLN A 15 4.70 -14.23 -8.28
N GLY A 16 3.69 -14.72 -7.57
CA GLY A 16 3.79 -15.82 -6.64
C GLY A 16 4.14 -17.15 -7.29
N THR A 17 4.87 -17.98 -6.57
CA THR A 17 5.27 -19.32 -7.07
C THR A 17 4.09 -20.24 -7.26
N ASP A 18 3.04 -20.15 -6.44
CA ASP A 18 1.82 -20.95 -6.57
C ASP A 18 0.99 -20.48 -7.76
N HIS A 19 0.92 -19.16 -8.02
CA HIS A 19 0.28 -18.61 -9.21
C HIS A 19 0.99 -19.04 -10.48
N LEU A 20 2.34 -18.99 -10.49
CA LEU A 20 3.14 -19.49 -11.60
C LEU A 20 2.89 -20.97 -11.87
N ALA A 21 2.86 -21.80 -10.83
CA ALA A 21 2.63 -23.24 -10.94
C ALA A 21 1.21 -23.57 -11.44
N ALA A 22 0.23 -22.74 -11.06
CA ALA A 22 -1.17 -22.89 -11.50
C ALA A 22 -1.45 -22.27 -12.87
N GLY A 23 -0.49 -21.57 -13.49
CA GLY A 23 -0.70 -20.83 -14.74
C GLY A 23 -1.62 -19.61 -14.59
N ILE A 24 -1.77 -19.10 -13.37
CA ILE A 24 -2.55 -17.90 -13.06
C ILE A 24 -1.63 -16.68 -13.19
N GLY A 25 -2.11 -15.59 -13.81
CA GLY A 25 -1.37 -14.33 -13.86
C GLY A 25 -1.26 -13.67 -12.50
N CYS A 26 -0.33 -12.71 -12.36
CA CYS A 26 -0.23 -11.88 -11.15
C CYS A 26 -1.53 -11.12 -10.94
N GLN A 27 -2.06 -11.17 -9.72
CA GLN A 27 -3.31 -10.52 -9.32
C GLN A 27 -3.07 -9.24 -8.51
N ASP A 28 -1.84 -8.99 -8.13
CA ASP A 28 -1.39 -7.78 -7.45
C ASP A 28 -1.24 -6.59 -8.39
N ALA A 29 -1.44 -5.40 -7.85
CA ALA A 29 -1.18 -4.15 -8.54
C ALA A 29 -0.51 -3.12 -7.62
N LEU A 30 0.33 -2.26 -8.21
CA LEU A 30 0.82 -1.05 -7.54
C LEU A 30 0.71 0.17 -8.47
N LYS A 31 0.57 1.34 -7.85
CA LYS A 31 0.63 2.62 -8.55
C LYS A 31 1.09 3.72 -7.60
N SER A 32 1.83 4.68 -8.12
CA SER A 32 2.12 5.94 -7.43
C SER A 32 1.71 7.13 -8.29
N ALA A 33 1.43 8.25 -7.64
CA ALA A 33 1.14 9.51 -8.29
C ALA A 33 1.71 10.68 -7.49
N ARG A 34 2.12 11.75 -8.18
CA ARG A 34 2.44 13.03 -7.55
C ARG A 34 1.14 13.75 -7.19
N CYS A 35 1.14 14.41 -6.05
CA CYS A 35 -0.01 15.23 -5.64
C CYS A 35 -0.06 16.53 -6.47
N GLU A 36 -1.28 17.00 -6.76
CA GLU A 36 -1.51 18.20 -7.55
C GLU A 36 -1.13 19.48 -6.78
N GLY A 37 -0.60 20.48 -7.47
CA GLY A 37 -0.45 21.84 -6.97
C GLY A 37 0.82 22.16 -6.18
N ASP A 38 1.81 21.29 -6.17
CA ASP A 38 3.02 21.50 -5.37
C ASP A 38 4.32 21.39 -6.20
N GLU A 39 4.74 22.52 -6.76
CA GLU A 39 5.96 22.59 -7.59
C GLU A 39 7.27 22.45 -6.79
N ALA A 40 7.24 22.58 -5.45
CA ALA A 40 8.44 22.75 -4.63
C ALA A 40 8.65 21.69 -3.52
N GLY A 41 7.82 20.66 -3.41
CA GLY A 41 7.96 19.67 -2.34
C GLY A 41 6.78 18.70 -2.28
N GLY A 42 6.18 18.44 -3.43
CA GLY A 42 4.95 17.72 -3.60
C GLY A 42 4.87 16.39 -2.89
N GLY A 43 3.75 16.15 -2.25
CA GLY A 43 3.41 14.86 -1.70
C GLY A 43 3.32 13.79 -2.81
N VAL A 44 3.39 12.55 -2.40
CA VAL A 44 3.18 11.40 -3.29
C VAL A 44 2.09 10.50 -2.73
N VAL A 45 1.32 9.91 -3.62
CA VAL A 45 0.38 8.82 -3.30
C VAL A 45 1.06 7.50 -3.63
N LEU A 46 0.99 6.57 -2.70
CA LEU A 46 1.35 5.17 -2.89
C LEU A 46 0.06 4.35 -2.81
N ALA A 47 -0.13 3.38 -3.69
CA ALA A 47 -1.25 2.46 -3.63
C ALA A 47 -0.81 1.06 -4.04
N VAL A 48 -1.20 0.05 -3.26
CA VAL A 48 -1.05 -1.38 -3.56
C VAL A 48 -2.39 -2.07 -3.37
N ALA A 49 -2.66 -3.08 -4.16
CA ALA A 49 -3.87 -3.87 -4.09
C ALA A 49 -3.56 -5.32 -4.46
N ASP A 50 -4.23 -6.24 -3.78
CA ASP A 50 -4.24 -7.67 -4.07
C ASP A 50 -5.63 -8.09 -4.55
N GLY A 51 -5.67 -8.82 -5.65
CA GLY A 51 -6.87 -9.36 -6.24
C GLY A 51 -7.21 -10.73 -5.66
N ALA A 52 -8.46 -10.94 -5.24
CA ALA A 52 -8.89 -12.21 -4.63
C ALA A 52 -8.65 -13.40 -5.55
N GLY A 53 -7.76 -14.33 -5.17
CA GLY A 53 -7.32 -15.49 -5.96
C GLY A 53 -8.41 -16.40 -6.50
N SER A 54 -9.61 -16.35 -5.92
CA SER A 54 -10.76 -17.14 -6.34
C SER A 54 -11.65 -16.46 -7.40
N ARG A 55 -11.24 -15.32 -7.96
CA ARG A 55 -12.05 -14.51 -8.87
C ARG A 55 -11.32 -14.21 -10.18
N ASP A 56 -11.94 -14.49 -11.29
CA ASP A 56 -11.32 -14.44 -12.63
C ASP A 56 -10.89 -13.04 -13.08
N ARG A 57 -11.53 -11.98 -12.52
CA ARG A 57 -11.27 -10.57 -12.87
C ARG A 57 -10.68 -9.76 -11.72
N SER A 58 -10.19 -10.41 -10.68
CA SER A 58 -9.62 -9.76 -9.50
C SER A 58 -8.39 -8.92 -9.81
N ALA A 59 -7.53 -9.37 -10.70
CA ALA A 59 -6.38 -8.58 -11.18
C ALA A 59 -6.83 -7.23 -11.77
N LEU A 60 -7.89 -7.21 -12.59
CA LEU A 60 -8.47 -5.96 -13.08
C LEU A 60 -9.03 -5.10 -11.95
N GLY A 61 -9.65 -5.74 -10.95
CA GLY A 61 -10.13 -5.06 -9.74
C GLY A 61 -9.02 -4.40 -8.95
N ALA A 62 -7.87 -5.07 -8.80
CA ALA A 62 -6.68 -4.53 -8.14
C ALA A 62 -6.08 -3.34 -8.93
N HIS A 63 -5.91 -3.46 -10.24
CA HIS A 63 -5.46 -2.35 -11.09
C HIS A 63 -6.40 -1.14 -11.02
N LEU A 64 -7.71 -1.38 -11.03
CA LEU A 64 -8.72 -0.34 -10.87
C LEU A 64 -8.62 0.34 -9.49
N ALA A 65 -8.37 -0.43 -8.43
CA ALA A 65 -8.25 0.07 -7.07
C ALA A 65 -7.09 1.05 -6.92
N VAL A 66 -5.89 0.67 -7.37
CA VAL A 66 -4.71 1.54 -7.28
C VAL A 66 -4.83 2.79 -8.17
N ASP A 67 -5.47 2.67 -9.34
CA ASP A 67 -5.70 3.81 -10.24
C ASP A 67 -6.65 4.83 -9.62
N ILE A 68 -7.78 4.37 -9.08
CA ILE A 68 -8.76 5.24 -8.41
C ILE A 68 -8.17 5.87 -7.15
N ALA A 69 -7.47 5.08 -6.32
CA ALA A 69 -6.83 5.61 -5.12
C ALA A 69 -5.86 6.74 -5.46
N CYS A 70 -4.98 6.54 -6.45
CA CYS A 70 -4.06 7.59 -6.90
C CYS A 70 -4.77 8.84 -7.41
N ARG A 71 -5.84 8.69 -8.21
CA ARG A 71 -6.59 9.84 -8.75
C ARG A 71 -7.36 10.62 -7.69
N VAL A 72 -7.94 9.93 -6.71
CA VAL A 72 -8.73 10.57 -5.64
C VAL A 72 -7.83 11.23 -4.61
N LEU A 73 -6.77 10.54 -4.20
CA LEU A 73 -5.88 11.00 -3.13
C LEU A 73 -4.87 12.06 -3.56
N ALA A 74 -4.58 12.19 -4.85
CA ALA A 74 -3.65 13.19 -5.34
C ALA A 74 -4.21 14.63 -5.33
N ARG A 75 -5.50 14.81 -5.05
CA ARG A 75 -6.20 16.08 -5.17
C ARG A 75 -6.45 16.74 -3.82
N GLU A 76 -6.37 18.07 -3.82
CA GLU A 76 -6.81 18.90 -2.69
C GLU A 76 -6.24 18.46 -1.34
N LEU A 77 -4.91 18.26 -1.29
CA LEU A 77 -4.24 17.92 -0.03
C LEU A 77 -4.36 19.07 0.98
N PRO A 78 -4.53 18.75 2.27
CA PRO A 78 -4.40 19.76 3.31
C PRO A 78 -3.02 20.42 3.29
N GLY A 79 -2.96 21.70 3.67
CA GLY A 79 -1.69 22.43 3.76
C GLY A 79 -0.76 21.88 4.86
N ASP A 80 0.52 22.28 4.81
CA ASP A 80 1.53 21.85 5.80
C ASP A 80 1.23 22.38 7.20
N ASP A 81 0.65 23.60 7.29
CA ASP A 81 0.33 24.29 8.55
C ASP A 81 -1.03 23.92 9.13
N THR A 82 -1.70 22.92 8.53
CA THR A 82 -3.05 22.54 9.00
C THR A 82 -2.99 21.64 10.22
N ASP A 83 -4.01 21.76 11.07
CA ASP A 83 -4.23 20.89 12.22
C ASP A 83 -4.41 19.42 11.79
N GLY A 84 -3.98 18.51 12.65
CA GLY A 84 -4.16 17.07 12.47
C GLY A 84 -5.62 16.64 12.26
N THR A 85 -6.56 17.40 12.80
CA THR A 85 -8.01 17.18 12.57
C THR A 85 -8.36 17.31 11.10
N VAL A 86 -7.82 18.30 10.40
CA VAL A 86 -8.08 18.52 8.96
C VAL A 86 -7.55 17.36 8.13
N TRP A 87 -6.34 16.86 8.43
CA TRP A 87 -5.78 15.69 7.77
C TRP A 87 -6.61 14.43 8.01
N THR A 88 -7.08 14.24 9.25
CA THR A 88 -7.90 13.07 9.62
C THR A 88 -9.27 13.11 8.95
N GLU A 89 -9.92 14.26 8.92
CA GLU A 89 -11.19 14.43 8.23
C GLU A 89 -11.04 14.25 6.72
N TRP A 90 -10.02 14.88 6.14
CA TRP A 90 -9.72 14.78 4.72
C TRP A 90 -9.54 13.32 4.29
N ILE A 91 -8.66 12.55 4.97
CA ILE A 91 -8.44 11.15 4.59
C ILE A 91 -9.68 10.29 4.82
N SER A 92 -10.47 10.55 5.86
CA SER A 92 -11.71 9.82 6.11
C SER A 92 -12.75 10.03 5.00
N VAL A 93 -12.86 11.24 4.46
CA VAL A 93 -13.74 11.55 3.33
C VAL A 93 -13.23 10.90 2.06
N ARG A 94 -11.93 11.07 1.75
CA ARG A 94 -11.29 10.51 0.56
C ARG A 94 -11.32 8.98 0.54
N ALA A 95 -11.13 8.32 1.69
CA ALA A 95 -11.22 6.87 1.78
C ALA A 95 -12.59 6.32 1.36
N LYS A 96 -13.67 6.98 1.79
CA LYS A 96 -15.03 6.63 1.38
C LYS A 96 -15.28 6.89 -0.11
N GLU A 97 -14.74 8.01 -0.61
CA GLU A 97 -14.82 8.36 -2.04
C GLU A 97 -14.11 7.32 -2.93
N VAL A 98 -12.95 6.82 -2.50
CA VAL A 98 -12.22 5.74 -3.20
C VAL A 98 -13.09 4.50 -3.30
N VAL A 99 -13.66 4.03 -2.19
CA VAL A 99 -14.52 2.82 -2.17
C VAL A 99 -15.76 3.02 -3.05
N ASP A 100 -16.46 4.14 -2.92
CA ASP A 100 -17.66 4.45 -3.70
C ASP A 100 -17.35 4.56 -5.20
N THR A 101 -16.21 5.15 -5.55
CA THR A 101 -15.80 5.32 -6.95
C THR A 101 -15.39 3.98 -7.56
N TRP A 102 -14.63 3.17 -6.80
CA TRP A 102 -14.26 1.83 -7.23
C TRP A 102 -15.50 0.97 -7.50
N LEU A 103 -16.44 0.93 -6.54
CA LEU A 103 -17.66 0.13 -6.66
C LEU A 103 -18.50 0.55 -7.88
N ARG A 104 -18.72 1.85 -8.07
CA ARG A 104 -19.43 2.36 -9.24
C ARG A 104 -18.75 1.99 -10.56
N THR A 105 -17.41 2.06 -10.59
CA THR A 105 -16.65 1.77 -11.81
C THR A 105 -16.64 0.28 -12.10
N ALA A 106 -16.44 -0.58 -11.10
CA ALA A 106 -16.52 -2.03 -11.24
C ALA A 106 -17.89 -2.50 -11.77
N LEU A 107 -18.98 -1.94 -11.22
CA LEU A 107 -20.33 -2.23 -11.69
C LEU A 107 -20.62 -1.67 -13.11
N ALA A 108 -19.89 -0.69 -13.58
CA ALA A 108 -20.04 -0.14 -14.93
C ALA A 108 -19.26 -0.92 -15.99
N LEU A 109 -18.28 -1.77 -15.59
CA LEU A 109 -17.53 -2.60 -16.52
C LEU A 109 -18.45 -3.64 -17.17
N PRO A 110 -18.29 -3.95 -18.47
CA PRO A 110 -19.07 -4.98 -19.12
C PRO A 110 -18.83 -6.33 -18.43
N ALA A 111 -19.88 -7.14 -18.29
CA ALA A 111 -19.74 -8.54 -17.92
C ALA A 111 -18.75 -9.21 -18.89
N ALA A 112 -17.98 -10.20 -18.43
CA ALA A 112 -17.24 -11.05 -19.34
C ALA A 112 -18.24 -11.61 -20.35
N ALA A 113 -17.98 -11.44 -21.64
CA ALA A 113 -18.80 -12.03 -22.66
C ALA A 113 -18.65 -13.57 -22.50
N GLU A 114 -19.61 -14.21 -21.86
CA GLU A 114 -19.74 -15.65 -21.97
C GLU A 114 -19.99 -15.94 -23.44
N HIS A 115 -19.05 -16.66 -24.06
CA HIS A 115 -19.20 -17.23 -25.39
C HIS A 115 -20.18 -18.40 -25.28
N ASP A 116 -21.41 -18.11 -24.92
CA ASP A 116 -22.51 -19.06 -24.98
C ASP A 116 -23.54 -18.53 -25.99
N GLU A 117 -23.36 -18.94 -27.24
CA GLU A 117 -24.27 -18.63 -28.38
C GLU A 117 -25.64 -19.31 -28.19
N GLY A 118 -26.20 -19.43 -27.00
CA GLY A 118 -27.42 -20.21 -26.81
C GLY A 118 -28.34 -19.85 -25.65
N ALA A 119 -28.05 -18.91 -24.82
CA ALA A 119 -28.92 -18.61 -23.71
C ALA A 119 -29.79 -17.36 -23.95
N ASP A 120 -31.09 -17.56 -23.92
CA ASP A 120 -32.10 -16.49 -23.84
C ASP A 120 -31.67 -15.40 -22.85
N GLY A 121 -31.68 -14.14 -23.28
CA GLY A 121 -31.14 -12.95 -22.64
C GLY A 121 -31.57 -12.68 -21.18
N ALA A 122 -31.34 -13.61 -20.29
CA ALA A 122 -31.41 -13.38 -18.85
C ALA A 122 -30.28 -12.44 -18.44
N HIS A 123 -30.63 -11.22 -18.10
CA HIS A 123 -29.72 -10.22 -17.58
C HIS A 123 -29.15 -10.72 -16.24
N VAL A 124 -27.93 -11.30 -16.26
CA VAL A 124 -27.22 -11.68 -15.03
C VAL A 124 -26.92 -10.39 -14.26
N PRO A 125 -27.36 -10.28 -13.00
CA PRO A 125 -27.04 -9.11 -12.19
C PRO A 125 -25.53 -8.92 -12.13
N ARG A 126 -25.07 -7.70 -12.39
CA ARG A 126 -23.66 -7.36 -12.30
C ARG A 126 -23.21 -7.50 -10.84
N ASP A 127 -22.24 -8.36 -10.60
CA ASP A 127 -21.65 -8.57 -9.29
C ASP A 127 -20.22 -7.97 -9.24
N ALA A 128 -20.03 -6.92 -8.44
CA ALA A 128 -18.71 -6.37 -8.21
C ALA A 128 -17.75 -7.37 -7.56
N GLY A 129 -18.24 -8.49 -7.03
CA GLY A 129 -17.46 -9.57 -6.46
C GLY A 129 -16.50 -10.25 -7.44
N GLU A 130 -16.77 -10.20 -8.77
CA GLU A 130 -15.86 -10.68 -9.78
C GLU A 130 -14.51 -9.92 -9.77
N PHE A 131 -14.54 -8.66 -9.38
CA PHE A 131 -13.39 -7.75 -9.29
C PHE A 131 -12.83 -7.65 -7.87
N ALA A 132 -13.20 -8.58 -6.97
CA ALA A 132 -12.83 -8.47 -5.57
C ALA A 132 -11.34 -8.21 -5.40
N ALA A 133 -11.01 -7.12 -4.71
CA ALA A 133 -9.64 -6.71 -4.42
C ALA A 133 -9.54 -6.03 -3.06
N THR A 134 -8.39 -6.15 -2.44
CA THR A 134 -7.98 -5.36 -1.27
C THR A 134 -7.39 -4.03 -1.72
N LEU A 135 -7.07 -3.15 -0.80
CA LEU A 135 -6.37 -1.90 -1.11
C LEU A 135 -5.67 -1.37 0.15
N ALA A 136 -4.42 -1.03 0.06
CA ALA A 136 -3.77 -0.08 0.95
C ALA A 136 -3.22 1.10 0.17
N ALA A 137 -3.46 2.32 0.64
CA ALA A 137 -2.85 3.50 0.06
C ALA A 137 -2.35 4.45 1.14
N ALA A 138 -1.31 5.21 0.82
CA ALA A 138 -0.74 6.24 1.65
C ALA A 138 -0.50 7.52 0.85
N VAL A 139 -0.80 8.66 1.45
CA VAL A 139 -0.34 9.97 1.00
C VAL A 139 0.83 10.37 1.87
N VAL A 140 1.97 10.68 1.25
CA VAL A 140 3.22 11.00 1.95
C VAL A 140 3.63 12.42 1.61
N ARG A 141 3.57 13.30 2.58
CA ARG A 141 3.98 14.72 2.50
C ARG A 141 4.64 15.10 3.82
N PRO A 142 5.90 14.71 4.04
CA PRO A 142 6.56 14.96 5.32
C PRO A 142 6.40 16.41 5.79
N PRO A 143 6.03 16.63 7.06
CA PRO A 143 5.99 15.65 8.16
C PRO A 143 4.70 14.83 8.27
N TRP A 144 3.79 14.94 7.32
CA TRP A 144 2.50 14.25 7.30
C TRP A 144 2.56 12.94 6.49
N ALA A 145 1.84 11.94 6.98
CA ALA A 145 1.43 10.79 6.21
C ALA A 145 -0.03 10.43 6.55
N ALA A 146 -0.82 10.10 5.53
CA ALA A 146 -2.21 9.69 5.71
C ALA A 146 -2.46 8.36 4.99
N PHE A 147 -3.22 7.47 5.62
CA PHE A 147 -3.41 6.10 5.19
C PHE A 147 -4.88 5.75 5.03
N LEU A 148 -5.17 4.88 4.07
CA LEU A 148 -6.42 4.13 4.01
C LEU A 148 -6.15 2.66 3.71
N CYS A 149 -7.03 1.76 4.19
CA CYS A 149 -6.96 0.34 3.88
C CYS A 149 -8.32 -0.34 3.91
N VAL A 150 -8.52 -1.19 2.93
CA VAL A 150 -9.59 -2.20 2.87
C VAL A 150 -8.93 -3.56 2.66
N GLY A 151 -9.10 -4.48 3.60
CA GLY A 151 -8.49 -5.82 3.52
C GLY A 151 -7.26 -5.97 4.42
N ASN A 152 -6.34 -6.81 3.99
CA ASN A 152 -5.21 -7.34 4.75
C ASN A 152 -3.83 -6.81 4.29
N CYS A 153 -3.79 -5.91 3.32
CA CYS A 153 -2.58 -5.14 3.05
C CYS A 153 -2.11 -4.39 4.31
N PHE A 154 -0.84 -4.06 4.38
CA PHE A 154 -0.25 -3.41 5.55
C PHE A 154 0.62 -2.20 5.18
N GLY A 155 1.01 -1.42 6.19
CA GLY A 155 1.85 -0.25 5.98
C GLY A 155 2.74 0.06 7.16
N THR A 156 3.95 0.53 6.85
CA THR A 156 4.97 0.91 7.83
C THR A 156 5.46 2.34 7.58
N VAL A 157 5.96 2.96 8.62
CA VAL A 157 6.68 4.24 8.55
C VAL A 157 8.09 4.08 9.08
N LEU A 158 9.00 4.84 8.51
CA LEU A 158 10.37 5.00 8.97
C LEU A 158 10.53 6.38 9.58
N THR A 159 11.12 6.44 10.75
CA THR A 159 11.40 7.69 11.46
C THR A 159 12.85 7.71 11.94
N MET A 160 13.43 8.91 11.99
CA MET A 160 14.77 9.08 12.56
C MET A 160 14.66 9.27 14.07
N ASP A 161 15.39 8.48 14.83
CA ASP A 161 15.48 8.67 16.26
C ASP A 161 16.28 9.95 16.57
N ARG A 162 15.71 10.88 17.35
CA ARG A 162 16.33 12.17 17.67
C ARG A 162 17.61 12.05 18.47
N ASP A 163 17.67 11.05 19.36
CA ASP A 163 18.81 10.82 20.26
C ASP A 163 19.90 9.93 19.66
N SER A 164 19.58 9.25 18.56
CA SER A 164 20.50 8.39 17.85
C SER A 164 20.38 8.65 16.34
N THR A 165 21.43 8.40 15.58
CA THR A 165 21.39 8.45 14.11
C THR A 165 20.76 7.20 13.51
N ARG A 166 19.92 6.51 14.27
CA ARG A 166 19.29 5.25 13.86
C ARG A 166 17.88 5.50 13.34
N GLU A 167 17.60 4.91 12.22
CA GLU A 167 16.25 4.85 11.68
C GLU A 167 15.48 3.72 12.35
N ARG A 168 14.20 3.95 12.68
CA ARG A 168 13.28 2.97 13.25
C ARG A 168 12.13 2.73 12.29
N CYS A 169 11.62 1.50 12.30
CA CYS A 169 10.43 1.11 11.56
C CYS A 169 9.26 0.86 12.50
N HIS A 170 8.10 1.39 12.16
CA HIS A 170 6.86 1.23 12.91
C HIS A 170 5.77 0.67 12.00
N LEU A 171 5.11 -0.41 12.41
CA LEU A 171 3.93 -0.94 11.75
C LEU A 171 2.72 -0.09 12.14
N VAL A 172 2.28 0.80 11.26
CA VAL A 172 1.18 1.75 11.52
C VAL A 172 -0.16 1.28 10.96
N LEU A 173 -0.11 0.41 9.96
CA LEU A 173 -1.27 -0.22 9.36
C LEU A 173 -1.06 -1.73 9.42
N PRO A 174 -1.35 -2.39 10.57
CA PRO A 174 -1.18 -3.83 10.71
C PRO A 174 -2.19 -4.59 9.86
N PRO A 175 -1.81 -5.76 9.29
CA PRO A 175 -2.78 -6.68 8.72
C PRO A 175 -3.78 -7.09 9.80
N PRO A 176 -5.05 -7.34 9.45
CA PRO A 176 -6.03 -7.85 10.42
C PRO A 176 -5.63 -9.24 10.90
N ASP A 177 -6.10 -9.62 12.09
CA ASP A 177 -5.93 -10.98 12.62
C ASP A 177 -6.56 -12.00 11.65
N GLU A 178 -5.90 -13.13 11.41
CA GLU A 178 -6.31 -14.21 10.48
C GLU A 178 -7.74 -14.73 10.71
N ARG A 179 -8.31 -14.49 11.90
CA ARG A 179 -9.68 -14.87 12.26
C ARG A 179 -10.76 -14.06 11.54
N HIS A 180 -10.39 -12.97 10.89
CA HIS A 180 -11.34 -12.11 10.19
C HIS A 180 -11.30 -12.43 8.70
N SER A 181 -12.47 -12.80 8.14
CA SER A 181 -12.62 -13.01 6.69
C SER A 181 -12.08 -11.81 5.92
N SER A 182 -11.36 -12.09 4.84
CA SER A 182 -10.84 -11.05 3.95
C SER A 182 -11.91 -10.06 3.56
N LEU A 183 -11.67 -8.78 3.82
CA LEU A 183 -12.52 -7.68 3.43
C LEU A 183 -12.03 -7.16 2.08
N PHE A 184 -12.91 -7.17 1.09
CA PHE A 184 -12.62 -6.62 -0.24
C PHE A 184 -13.38 -5.32 -0.48
N LEU A 185 -12.97 -4.54 -1.46
CA LEU A 185 -13.68 -3.34 -1.90
C LEU A 185 -15.12 -3.64 -2.34
N SER A 186 -15.37 -4.85 -2.87
CA SER A 186 -16.68 -5.35 -3.24
C SER A 186 -17.54 -5.87 -2.06
N SER A 187 -16.94 -6.03 -0.87
CA SER A 187 -17.65 -6.60 0.27
C SER A 187 -18.78 -5.69 0.76
N PRO A 188 -19.93 -6.23 1.16
CA PRO A 188 -21.01 -5.44 1.75
C PRO A 188 -20.49 -4.62 2.94
N GLY A 189 -20.73 -3.31 2.92
CA GLY A 189 -20.31 -2.40 3.97
C GLY A 189 -18.81 -2.07 3.97
N ALA A 190 -18.05 -2.33 2.91
CA ALA A 190 -16.62 -1.96 2.79
C ALA A 190 -16.41 -0.47 3.10
N ARG A 191 -17.30 0.42 2.60
CA ARG A 191 -17.29 1.86 2.87
C ARG A 191 -17.33 2.23 4.36
N MET A 192 -17.99 1.41 5.18
CA MET A 192 -18.11 1.63 6.64
C MET A 192 -16.94 1.00 7.42
N ARG A 193 -16.21 0.08 6.79
CA ARG A 193 -15.12 -0.69 7.39
C ARG A 193 -13.75 -0.28 6.86
N VAL A 194 -13.67 0.70 5.96
CA VAL A 194 -12.40 1.26 5.53
C VAL A 194 -11.67 1.86 6.73
N ARG A 195 -10.46 1.41 6.98
CA ARG A 195 -9.58 1.98 7.98
C ARG A 195 -8.92 3.22 7.39
N SER A 196 -8.94 4.35 8.07
CA SER A 196 -8.24 5.55 7.62
C SER A 196 -7.76 6.36 8.81
N PHE A 197 -6.57 6.94 8.72
CA PHE A 197 -5.98 7.80 9.72
C PHE A 197 -4.88 8.66 9.11
N ALA A 198 -4.51 9.72 9.82
CA ALA A 198 -3.33 10.52 9.52
C ALA A 198 -2.37 10.49 10.70
N LEU A 199 -1.09 10.63 10.42
CA LEU A 199 -0.03 10.81 11.41
C LEU A 199 0.83 12.02 11.03
N TRP A 200 1.41 12.62 12.05
CA TRP A 200 2.37 13.69 11.92
C TRP A 200 3.65 13.30 12.67
N ASP A 201 4.77 13.30 11.99
CA ASP A 201 6.07 13.06 12.58
C ASP A 201 7.14 13.91 11.87
N PRO A 202 7.77 14.85 12.57
CA PRO A 202 8.80 15.72 11.98
C PRO A 202 10.05 14.96 11.57
N ASP A 203 10.25 13.77 12.10
CA ASP A 203 11.39 12.90 11.83
C ASP A 203 11.04 11.79 10.82
N LEU A 204 9.90 11.89 10.13
CA LEU A 204 9.46 10.95 9.09
C LEU A 204 10.46 10.91 7.93
N THR A 205 11.00 9.72 7.66
CA THR A 205 11.99 9.48 6.61
C THR A 205 11.49 8.55 5.51
N GLY A 206 10.38 7.85 5.73
CA GLY A 206 9.81 6.98 4.72
C GLY A 206 8.48 6.37 5.10
N VAL A 207 7.77 5.93 4.07
CA VAL A 207 6.52 5.17 4.15
C VAL A 207 6.60 4.01 3.18
N MET A 208 6.15 2.84 3.60
CA MET A 208 6.04 1.66 2.74
C MET A 208 4.66 1.03 2.91
N VAL A 209 4.06 0.61 1.81
CA VAL A 209 2.82 -0.16 1.77
C VAL A 209 3.05 -1.45 1.00
N ALA A 210 2.42 -2.54 1.43
CA ALA A 210 2.63 -3.86 0.83
C ALA A 210 1.36 -4.72 0.89
N THR A 211 1.25 -5.68 -0.01
CA THR A 211 0.25 -6.75 0.02
C THR A 211 0.64 -7.82 1.04
N ASP A 212 -0.31 -8.64 1.45
CA ASP A 212 -0.15 -9.64 2.50
C ASP A 212 0.84 -10.76 2.12
N GLY A 213 1.04 -11.04 0.83
CA GLY A 213 2.10 -11.95 0.37
C GLY A 213 3.50 -11.56 0.90
N CYS A 214 3.72 -10.28 1.21
CA CYS A 214 4.96 -9.80 1.82
C CYS A 214 5.06 -10.06 3.34
N VAL A 215 3.98 -10.41 4.03
CA VAL A 215 3.96 -10.59 5.50
C VAL A 215 5.01 -11.59 5.99
N PRO A 216 5.14 -12.82 5.41
CA PRO A 216 6.11 -13.80 5.91
C PRO A 216 7.57 -13.36 5.80
N LEU A 217 7.88 -12.44 4.88
CA LEU A 217 9.22 -11.93 4.65
C LEU A 217 9.57 -10.74 5.56
N THR A 218 8.56 -9.95 5.94
CA THR A 218 8.77 -8.59 6.45
C THR A 218 8.28 -8.36 7.87
N LEU A 219 7.36 -9.20 8.35
CA LEU A 219 6.81 -9.08 9.70
C LEU A 219 7.22 -10.27 10.56
N ASP A 220 7.81 -9.97 11.71
CA ASP A 220 8.21 -10.97 12.70
C ASP A 220 6.99 -11.35 13.56
N HIS A 221 6.87 -12.64 13.87
CA HIS A 221 5.92 -13.08 14.89
C HIS A 221 6.36 -12.55 16.27
N PRO A 222 5.45 -12.12 17.15
CA PRO A 222 5.80 -11.53 18.45
C PRO A 222 6.69 -12.44 19.32
N ASP A 223 6.59 -13.77 19.19
CA ASP A 223 7.42 -14.71 19.92
C ASP A 223 8.92 -14.54 19.64
N VAL A 224 9.30 -14.10 18.45
CA VAL A 224 10.70 -13.81 18.07
C VAL A 224 11.30 -12.72 18.97
N HIS A 225 10.44 -11.85 19.48
CA HIS A 225 10.81 -10.74 20.36
C HIS A 225 10.46 -11.01 21.84
N GLY A 226 10.06 -12.25 22.18
CA GLY A 226 9.65 -12.61 23.54
C GLY A 226 8.35 -11.93 24.01
N LEU A 227 7.51 -11.52 23.08
CA LEU A 227 6.24 -10.85 23.34
C LEU A 227 5.06 -11.83 23.25
N PRO A 228 3.96 -11.56 23.97
CA PRO A 228 2.77 -12.40 23.88
C PRO A 228 2.12 -12.28 22.48
N PRO A 229 1.43 -13.31 21.98
CA PRO A 229 0.75 -13.29 20.69
C PRO A 229 -0.20 -12.10 20.51
N ALA A 230 -0.80 -11.61 21.59
CA ALA A 230 -1.68 -10.44 21.58
C ALA A 230 -0.98 -9.12 21.20
N ALA A 231 0.36 -9.07 21.19
CA ALA A 231 1.11 -7.92 20.72
C ALA A 231 0.98 -7.70 19.20
N GLY A 232 0.56 -8.75 18.48
CA GLY A 232 0.48 -8.74 17.02
C GLY A 232 1.85 -8.79 16.33
N PRO A 233 1.88 -8.83 15.00
CA PRO A 233 3.12 -8.87 14.24
C PRO A 233 3.91 -7.58 14.40
N LEU A 234 5.22 -7.68 14.30
CA LEU A 234 6.17 -6.56 14.41
C LEU A 234 6.95 -6.39 13.11
N PRO A 235 7.24 -5.14 12.68
CA PRO A 235 8.03 -4.95 11.47
C PRO A 235 9.47 -5.41 11.72
N SER A 236 10.01 -6.22 10.82
CA SER A 236 11.42 -6.58 10.84
C SER A 236 12.29 -5.36 10.54
N ALA A 237 12.85 -4.75 11.58
CA ALA A 237 13.69 -3.56 11.43
C ALA A 237 14.87 -3.82 10.47
N ARG A 238 15.43 -5.05 10.49
CA ARG A 238 16.49 -5.46 9.58
C ARG A 238 16.05 -5.36 8.11
N PHE A 239 14.84 -5.81 7.82
CA PHE A 239 14.29 -5.74 6.47
C PHE A 239 14.04 -4.29 6.06
N PHE A 240 13.21 -3.56 6.78
CA PHE A 240 12.73 -2.24 6.35
C PHE A 240 13.83 -1.17 6.35
N VAL A 241 14.64 -1.11 7.39
CA VAL A 241 15.76 -0.15 7.47
C VAL A 241 16.87 -0.52 6.49
N GLY A 242 17.16 -1.82 6.34
CA GLY A 242 18.13 -2.31 5.36
C GLY A 242 17.71 -2.00 3.93
N LEU A 243 16.45 -2.26 3.57
CA LEU A 243 15.89 -1.93 2.26
C LEU A 243 15.93 -0.42 2.00
N ALA A 244 15.49 0.40 2.95
CA ALA A 244 15.51 1.86 2.79
C ALA A 244 16.92 2.39 2.55
N SER A 245 17.93 1.84 3.27
CA SER A 245 19.33 2.17 3.02
C SER A 245 19.76 1.79 1.62
N ALA A 246 19.48 0.56 1.18
CA ALA A 246 19.87 0.07 -0.14
C ALA A 246 19.21 0.88 -1.27
N LEU A 247 17.93 1.22 -1.14
CA LEU A 247 17.21 2.06 -2.11
C LEU A 247 17.82 3.47 -2.20
N ARG A 248 18.17 4.09 -1.05
CA ARG A 248 18.83 5.40 -1.03
C ARG A 248 20.22 5.35 -1.66
N ASP A 249 21.01 4.33 -1.36
CA ASP A 249 22.35 4.13 -1.90
C ASP A 249 22.31 3.88 -3.41
N ASN A 250 21.21 3.33 -3.92
CA ASN A 250 20.98 3.06 -5.34
C ASN A 250 20.17 4.18 -6.05
N GLY A 251 20.10 5.37 -5.46
CA GLY A 251 19.45 6.53 -6.08
C GLY A 251 17.94 6.38 -6.28
N GLY A 252 17.28 5.46 -5.55
CA GLY A 252 15.84 5.19 -5.67
C GLY A 252 15.49 4.15 -6.73
N ASP A 253 16.48 3.53 -7.40
CA ASP A 253 16.20 2.39 -8.28
C ASP A 253 15.60 1.23 -7.49
N ALA A 254 14.59 0.58 -8.08
CA ALA A 254 13.83 -0.49 -7.44
C ALA A 254 14.54 -1.86 -7.44
N GLU A 255 15.74 -1.97 -8.05
CA GLU A 255 16.44 -3.25 -8.16
C GLU A 255 16.70 -3.95 -6.82
N PRO A 256 17.14 -3.25 -5.74
CA PRO A 256 17.30 -3.88 -4.44
C PRO A 256 16.00 -4.49 -3.91
N LEU A 257 14.86 -3.80 -4.10
CA LEU A 257 13.54 -4.31 -3.70
C LEU A 257 13.15 -5.51 -4.56
N ARG A 258 13.29 -5.42 -5.87
CA ARG A 258 12.98 -6.53 -6.79
C ARG A 258 13.79 -7.77 -6.46
N ALA A 259 15.10 -7.61 -6.22
CA ALA A 259 15.98 -8.72 -5.83
C ALA A 259 15.53 -9.39 -4.53
N LEU A 260 15.10 -8.61 -3.52
CA LEU A 260 14.58 -9.14 -2.26
C LEU A 260 13.27 -9.92 -2.47
N LEU A 261 12.30 -9.36 -3.21
CA LEU A 261 11.02 -10.02 -3.47
C LEU A 261 11.15 -11.24 -4.40
N SER A 262 12.20 -11.31 -5.23
CA SER A 262 12.50 -12.48 -6.08
C SER A 262 13.39 -13.49 -5.39
N SER A 263 13.72 -13.33 -4.11
CA SER A 263 14.59 -14.25 -3.39
C SER A 263 13.89 -15.61 -3.12
N PRO A 264 14.64 -16.70 -2.94
CA PRO A 264 14.06 -17.99 -2.58
C PRO A 264 13.29 -17.95 -1.24
N GLU A 265 13.65 -17.04 -0.34
CA GLU A 265 12.96 -16.85 0.93
C GLU A 265 11.59 -16.22 0.71
N ALA A 266 11.51 -15.20 -0.13
CA ALA A 266 10.27 -14.56 -0.52
C ALA A 266 9.32 -15.52 -1.26
N GLY A 267 9.88 -16.37 -2.14
CA GLY A 267 9.12 -17.38 -2.88
C GLY A 267 8.42 -18.44 -2.02
N ARG A 268 8.77 -18.55 -0.73
CA ARG A 268 8.06 -19.44 0.21
C ARG A 268 6.66 -18.96 0.58
N SER A 269 6.34 -17.70 0.32
CA SER A 269 4.99 -17.18 0.48
C SER A 269 4.00 -17.92 -0.42
N GLY A 270 4.42 -18.31 -1.63
CA GLY A 270 3.53 -18.86 -2.64
C GLY A 270 2.71 -17.80 -3.38
N ASP A 271 2.39 -16.72 -2.72
CA ASP A 271 1.52 -15.64 -3.17
C ASP A 271 2.27 -14.55 -3.94
N ASP A 272 1.53 -13.67 -4.62
CA ASP A 272 2.07 -12.47 -5.25
C ASP A 272 2.65 -11.53 -4.20
N LEU A 273 3.74 -10.87 -4.54
CA LEU A 273 4.51 -10.02 -3.63
C LEU A 273 4.58 -8.61 -4.19
N THR A 274 3.94 -7.66 -3.50
CA THR A 274 3.94 -6.27 -3.94
C THR A 274 4.30 -5.33 -2.81
N MET A 275 5.29 -4.46 -3.07
CA MET A 275 5.67 -3.40 -2.13
C MET A 275 5.97 -2.11 -2.87
N LEU A 276 5.54 -0.99 -2.26
CA LEU A 276 5.74 0.35 -2.78
C LEU A 276 6.23 1.27 -1.65
N CYS A 277 7.32 2.00 -1.90
CA CYS A 277 8.03 2.82 -0.92
C CYS A 277 8.11 4.28 -1.38
N ALA A 278 7.92 5.22 -0.46
CA ALA A 278 8.33 6.62 -0.62
C ALA A 278 9.34 6.95 0.47
N LEU A 279 10.52 7.39 0.09
CA LEU A 279 11.62 7.65 1.01
C LEU A 279 12.19 9.06 0.79
N THR A 280 12.61 9.72 1.87
CA THR A 280 13.40 10.95 1.76
C THR A 280 14.83 10.61 1.42
N GLY A 281 15.46 11.41 0.56
CA GLY A 281 16.90 11.32 0.29
C GLY A 281 17.73 11.52 1.57
N ARG A 282 18.93 10.94 1.62
CA ARG A 282 19.89 11.26 2.70
C ARG A 282 20.27 12.73 2.55
N GLY A 283 19.91 13.57 3.53
CA GLY A 283 20.45 14.93 3.58
C GLY A 283 21.96 14.85 3.73
N THR A 284 22.70 15.47 2.83
CA THR A 284 24.10 15.76 3.05
C THR A 284 24.19 16.67 4.28
N ARG A 285 24.58 16.13 5.43
CA ARG A 285 25.03 16.96 6.55
C ARG A 285 26.26 17.70 6.05
N THR A 286 26.10 18.91 5.54
CA THR A 286 27.22 19.85 5.46
C THR A 286 27.65 20.06 6.90
N GLY A 287 28.76 19.41 7.27
CA GLY A 287 29.39 19.60 8.55
C GLY A 287 29.80 21.08 8.70
N GLY A 288 28.97 21.81 9.46
CA GLY A 288 29.42 23.08 10.01
C GLY A 288 30.52 22.78 11.02
N ARG A 289 31.73 23.16 10.67
CA ARG A 289 32.87 23.30 11.61
C ARG A 289 32.67 24.54 12.46
#